data_c34467d4b57eda3b90fdad2d16c50ba4
#
_entry.id   c34467d4b57eda3b90fdad2d16c50ba4
#
_cell.length_a   1.000
_cell.length_b   1.000
_cell.length_c   1.000
_cell.angle_alpha   90.00
_cell.angle_beta   90.00
_cell.angle_gamma   90.00
#
_symmetry.space_group_name_H-M   'P 1'
#
loop_
_entity.id
_entity.type
_entity.pdbx_description
1 polymer ?
#
loop_
_entity_poly.entity_id
_entity_poly.type
_entity_poly.pdbx_seq_one_letter_code
_entity_poly.pdbx_strand_id
1 'polypeptide(L)'
;MSDFFKGKTLVISGGTRGIGKAIVYEFAKVGVNVAFTYNSNAELAQEIVADLQSNYKIKAKAYEFNILEPETYKELFEKIDGDFDRVDFFISNAIISGRAVVGGYTKFMKLKPRGINNIFTATVNAFVVGAQEAAKRMEKVGGGSIISISSTGNLVHIENYAGHGTAKAAVEAMARYAATELGEKNIRVNVVSGGPIETDALKAFTNYEEVKQATINL
;
A
#
# COMPACT_ATOMS: atom_id res chain seq x y z
N MET A 1 -14.96 -15.70 14.19
CA MET A 1 -14.28 -14.87 13.17
C MET A 1 -12.78 -15.20 13.00
N SER A 2 -12.09 -15.67 14.05
CA SER A 2 -10.64 -15.96 13.98
C SER A 2 -10.26 -17.09 13.03
N ASP A 3 -11.03 -18.15 12.93
CA ASP A 3 -10.64 -19.32 12.12
C ASP A 3 -10.62 -19.07 10.61
N PHE A 4 -11.42 -18.12 10.11
CA PHE A 4 -11.42 -17.78 8.68
C PHE A 4 -10.11 -17.15 8.20
N PHE A 5 -9.44 -16.39 9.05
CA PHE A 5 -8.21 -15.66 8.70
C PHE A 5 -6.93 -16.44 8.98
N LYS A 6 -6.99 -17.38 9.93
CA LYS A 6 -5.83 -18.12 10.42
C LYS A 6 -5.11 -18.87 9.28
N GLY A 7 -3.81 -18.67 9.18
CA GLY A 7 -2.95 -19.31 8.19
C GLY A 7 -3.04 -18.73 6.76
N LYS A 8 -3.92 -17.76 6.52
CA LYS A 8 -3.90 -16.96 5.28
C LYS A 8 -2.70 -16.03 5.26
N THR A 9 -2.38 -15.47 4.09
CA THR A 9 -1.21 -14.62 3.91
C THR A 9 -1.58 -13.26 3.33
N LEU A 10 -1.14 -12.21 4.01
CA LEU A 10 -1.15 -10.83 3.55
C LEU A 10 0.19 -10.49 2.88
N VAL A 11 0.13 -9.88 1.71
CA VAL A 11 1.25 -9.14 1.11
C VAL A 11 0.88 -7.65 1.14
N ILE A 12 1.75 -6.81 1.74
CA ILE A 12 1.51 -5.37 1.84
C ILE A 12 2.76 -4.57 1.48
N SER A 13 2.59 -3.54 0.65
CA SER A 13 3.67 -2.60 0.37
C SER A 13 3.76 -1.53 1.47
N GLY A 14 4.99 -1.35 2.04
CA GLY A 14 5.26 -0.33 3.06
C GLY A 14 4.71 -0.67 4.45
N GLY A 15 5.23 -1.74 5.07
CA GLY A 15 4.75 -2.25 6.36
C GLY A 15 5.47 -1.72 7.60
N THR A 16 6.49 -0.85 7.47
CA THR A 16 7.35 -0.48 8.61
C THR A 16 6.87 0.72 9.41
N ARG A 17 5.95 1.54 8.89
CA ARG A 17 5.48 2.77 9.54
C ARG A 17 4.03 3.11 9.19
N GLY A 18 3.45 4.04 9.96
CA GLY A 18 2.14 4.65 9.71
C GLY A 18 1.03 3.62 9.51
N ILE A 19 0.19 3.86 8.51
CA ILE A 19 -0.97 3.02 8.17
C ILE A 19 -0.53 1.57 7.89
N GLY A 20 0.52 1.39 7.09
CA GLY A 20 0.99 0.04 6.73
C GLY A 20 1.41 -0.78 7.95
N LYS A 21 2.14 -0.19 8.91
CA LYS A 21 2.50 -0.86 10.17
C LYS A 21 1.25 -1.25 10.97
N ALA A 22 0.29 -0.35 11.09
CA ALA A 22 -0.96 -0.63 11.78
C ALA A 22 -1.71 -1.81 11.14
N ILE A 23 -1.82 -1.83 9.80
CA ILE A 23 -2.45 -2.94 9.06
C ILE A 23 -1.71 -4.27 9.32
N VAL A 24 -0.38 -4.28 9.28
CA VAL A 24 0.44 -5.47 9.56
C VAL A 24 0.06 -6.07 10.92
N TYR A 25 -0.03 -5.24 11.95
CA TYR A 25 -0.38 -5.71 13.30
C TYR A 25 -1.84 -6.16 13.42
N GLU A 26 -2.78 -5.47 12.79
CA GLU A 26 -4.19 -5.88 12.82
C GLU A 26 -4.41 -7.25 12.14
N PHE A 27 -3.74 -7.51 11.03
CA PHE A 27 -3.78 -8.83 10.39
C PHE A 27 -3.11 -9.91 11.24
N ALA A 28 -2.00 -9.58 11.90
CA ALA A 28 -1.32 -10.50 12.81
C ALA A 28 -2.21 -10.93 14.00
N LYS A 29 -2.99 -10.02 14.59
CA LYS A 29 -3.93 -10.29 15.69
C LYS A 29 -4.97 -11.36 15.36
N VAL A 30 -5.31 -11.51 14.07
CA VAL A 30 -6.28 -12.52 13.63
C VAL A 30 -5.62 -13.78 13.04
N GLY A 31 -4.30 -13.92 13.18
CA GLY A 31 -3.55 -15.11 12.79
C GLY A 31 -3.19 -15.20 11.31
N VAL A 32 -3.20 -14.07 10.61
CA VAL A 32 -2.75 -13.98 9.21
C VAL A 32 -1.23 -13.89 9.17
N ASN A 33 -0.60 -14.68 8.31
CA ASN A 33 0.81 -14.58 7.99
C ASN A 33 1.08 -13.28 7.20
N VAL A 34 2.21 -12.65 7.41
CA VAL A 34 2.47 -11.32 6.86
C VAL A 34 3.79 -11.27 6.09
N ALA A 35 3.69 -10.95 4.81
CA ALA A 35 4.80 -10.53 3.95
C ALA A 35 4.67 -9.01 3.72
N PHE A 36 5.63 -8.22 4.17
CA PHE A 36 5.58 -6.78 3.98
C PHE A 36 6.85 -6.21 3.37
N THR A 37 6.73 -5.10 2.66
CA THR A 37 7.90 -4.47 2.07
C THR A 37 8.36 -3.25 2.86
N TYR A 38 9.66 -2.97 2.75
CA TYR A 38 10.31 -1.75 3.22
C TYR A 38 11.26 -1.22 2.14
N ASN A 39 11.65 0.06 2.23
CA ASN A 39 12.55 0.65 1.24
C ASN A 39 14.00 0.76 1.72
N SER A 40 14.24 1.18 2.97
CA SER A 40 15.60 1.54 3.40
C SER A 40 15.94 1.17 4.86
N ASN A 41 14.97 0.91 5.70
CA ASN A 41 15.23 0.61 7.11
C ASN A 41 15.05 -0.89 7.38
N ALA A 42 16.11 -1.65 7.08
CA ALA A 42 16.13 -3.10 7.27
C ALA A 42 16.07 -3.49 8.75
N GLU A 43 16.75 -2.74 9.62
CA GLU A 43 16.78 -3.01 11.06
C GLU A 43 15.38 -2.96 11.67
N LEU A 44 14.66 -1.85 11.46
CA LEU A 44 13.28 -1.71 11.90
C LEU A 44 12.35 -2.78 11.29
N ALA A 45 12.59 -3.16 10.04
CA ALA A 45 11.79 -4.21 9.41
C ALA A 45 12.00 -5.57 10.10
N GLN A 46 13.24 -5.91 10.47
CA GLN A 46 13.54 -7.14 11.19
C GLN A 46 13.03 -7.12 12.65
N GLU A 47 13.06 -5.99 13.33
CA GLU A 47 12.44 -5.83 14.65
C GLU A 47 10.93 -6.14 14.60
N ILE A 48 10.22 -5.61 13.57
CA ILE A 48 8.79 -5.88 13.39
C ILE A 48 8.56 -7.37 13.10
N VAL A 49 9.37 -7.99 12.24
CA VAL A 49 9.28 -9.44 11.98
C VAL A 49 9.43 -10.25 13.25
N ALA A 50 10.45 -9.97 14.07
CA ALA A 50 10.70 -10.66 15.33
C ALA A 50 9.52 -10.50 16.31
N ASP A 51 8.96 -9.30 16.42
CA ASP A 51 7.80 -9.03 17.25
C ASP A 51 6.56 -9.81 16.77
N LEU A 52 6.28 -9.82 15.48
CA LEU A 52 5.16 -10.56 14.89
C LEU A 52 5.27 -12.07 15.14
N GLN A 53 6.46 -12.63 14.96
CA GLN A 53 6.70 -14.05 15.18
C GLN A 53 6.60 -14.43 16.64
N SER A 54 7.14 -13.60 17.56
CA SER A 54 7.17 -13.92 18.99
C SER A 54 5.82 -13.71 19.67
N ASN A 55 5.12 -12.61 19.39
CA ASN A 55 3.92 -12.22 20.10
C ASN A 55 2.62 -12.74 19.46
N TYR A 56 2.59 -12.88 18.13
CA TYR A 56 1.39 -13.31 17.39
C TYR A 56 1.47 -14.75 16.85
N LYS A 57 2.65 -15.39 16.93
CA LYS A 57 2.89 -16.77 16.49
C LYS A 57 2.50 -17.02 15.03
N ILE A 58 2.67 -16.02 14.18
CA ILE A 58 2.45 -16.08 12.73
C ILE A 58 3.78 -16.17 11.99
N LYS A 59 3.74 -16.62 10.74
CA LYS A 59 4.87 -16.47 9.82
C LYS A 59 4.90 -15.01 9.35
N ALA A 60 6.04 -14.35 9.52
CA ALA A 60 6.25 -12.98 9.08
C ALA A 60 7.60 -12.85 8.38
N LYS A 61 7.66 -12.09 7.30
CA LYS A 61 8.90 -11.78 6.60
C LYS A 61 8.85 -10.39 5.95
N ALA A 62 9.96 -9.68 5.98
CA ALA A 62 10.14 -8.38 5.37
C ALA A 62 11.02 -8.47 4.12
N TYR A 63 10.69 -7.70 3.09
CA TYR A 63 11.40 -7.67 1.82
C TYR A 63 11.78 -6.23 1.46
N GLU A 64 13.02 -6.02 1.07
CA GLU A 64 13.42 -4.75 0.49
C GLU A 64 12.78 -4.60 -0.90
N PHE A 65 12.18 -3.44 -1.14
CA PHE A 65 11.46 -3.17 -2.38
C PHE A 65 11.37 -1.68 -2.66
N ASN A 66 11.79 -1.27 -3.85
CA ASN A 66 11.65 0.09 -4.33
C ASN A 66 10.36 0.24 -5.14
N ILE A 67 9.39 0.97 -4.62
CA ILE A 67 8.11 1.17 -5.29
C ILE A 67 8.19 2.00 -6.59
N LEU A 68 9.33 2.63 -6.86
CA LEU A 68 9.61 3.30 -8.13
C LEU A 68 10.07 2.34 -9.25
N GLU A 69 10.23 1.06 -8.93
CA GLU A 69 10.60 -0.01 -9.84
C GLU A 69 9.52 -1.11 -9.83
N PRO A 70 8.25 -0.77 -10.20
CA PRO A 70 7.13 -1.69 -10.04
C PRO A 70 7.25 -2.97 -10.87
N GLU A 71 8.05 -2.97 -11.94
CA GLU A 71 8.38 -4.15 -12.74
C GLU A 71 9.04 -5.26 -11.91
N THR A 72 9.74 -4.90 -10.81
CA THR A 72 10.38 -5.86 -9.91
C THR A 72 9.41 -6.56 -8.96
N TYR A 73 8.11 -6.25 -8.99
CA TYR A 73 7.10 -7.01 -8.25
C TYR A 73 7.10 -8.50 -8.58
N LYS A 74 7.37 -8.87 -9.82
CA LYS A 74 7.47 -10.29 -10.20
C LYS A 74 8.51 -11.02 -9.37
N GLU A 75 9.72 -10.47 -9.30
CA GLU A 75 10.82 -11.04 -8.51
C GLU A 75 10.51 -11.04 -7.00
N LEU A 76 9.86 -9.97 -6.51
CA LEU A 76 9.40 -9.90 -5.13
C LEU A 76 8.43 -11.05 -4.82
N PHE A 77 7.43 -11.26 -5.67
CA PHE A 77 6.45 -12.31 -5.47
C PHE A 77 7.03 -13.72 -5.64
N GLU A 78 8.04 -13.92 -6.49
CA GLU A 78 8.78 -15.19 -6.57
C GLU A 78 9.52 -15.50 -5.25
N LYS A 79 10.11 -14.48 -4.60
CA LYS A 79 10.70 -14.64 -3.25
C LYS A 79 9.64 -14.95 -2.19
N ILE A 80 8.46 -14.30 -2.30
CA ILE A 80 7.33 -14.57 -1.39
C ILE A 80 6.82 -16.01 -1.58
N ASP A 81 6.72 -16.52 -2.81
CA ASP A 81 6.33 -17.89 -3.10
C ASP A 81 7.29 -18.93 -2.48
N GLY A 82 8.58 -18.61 -2.36
CA GLY A 82 9.56 -19.46 -1.67
C GLY A 82 9.39 -19.49 -0.14
N ASP A 83 8.76 -18.47 0.40
CA ASP A 83 8.59 -18.33 1.86
C ASP A 83 7.15 -18.65 2.31
N PHE A 84 6.13 -18.43 1.50
CA PHE A 84 4.71 -18.58 1.86
C PHE A 84 3.99 -19.45 0.85
N ASP A 85 3.15 -20.36 1.33
CA ASP A 85 2.43 -21.33 0.49
C ASP A 85 1.26 -20.72 -0.28
N ARG A 86 0.81 -19.51 0.11
CA ARG A 86 -0.38 -18.86 -0.42
C ARG A 86 -0.34 -17.34 -0.29
N VAL A 87 -1.08 -16.64 -1.14
CA VAL A 87 -1.39 -15.21 -1.04
C VAL A 87 -2.91 -15.03 -1.09
N ASP A 88 -3.48 -14.46 -0.05
CA ASP A 88 -4.93 -14.25 0.09
C ASP A 88 -5.31 -12.77 0.05
N PHE A 89 -4.40 -11.92 0.52
CA PHE A 89 -4.61 -10.49 0.61
C PHE A 89 -3.44 -9.75 0.01
N PHE A 90 -3.72 -8.73 -0.80
CA PHE A 90 -2.72 -7.77 -1.25
C PHE A 90 -3.17 -6.35 -0.93
N ILE A 91 -2.32 -5.57 -0.27
CA ILE A 91 -2.59 -4.18 0.06
C ILE A 91 -1.52 -3.27 -0.54
N SER A 92 -1.91 -2.47 -1.53
CA SER A 92 -1.09 -1.40 -2.08
C SER A 92 -1.21 -0.16 -1.21
N ASN A 93 -0.23 0.01 -0.31
CA ASN A 93 -0.23 1.06 0.71
C ASN A 93 0.95 2.03 0.56
N ALA A 94 2.13 1.55 0.13
CA ALA A 94 3.32 2.40 0.08
C ALA A 94 3.13 3.64 -0.80
N ILE A 95 3.71 4.73 -0.35
CA ILE A 95 3.77 6.00 -1.08
C ILE A 95 5.19 6.53 -1.10
N ILE A 96 5.51 7.38 -2.07
CA ILE A 96 6.77 8.12 -2.09
C ILE A 96 6.64 9.47 -1.40
N SER A 97 7.74 9.96 -0.85
CA SER A 97 7.84 11.26 -0.17
C SER A 97 9.22 11.89 -0.39
N GLY A 98 9.42 13.10 0.13
CA GLY A 98 10.70 13.78 0.11
C GLY A 98 11.21 14.07 -1.31
N ARG A 99 12.45 13.71 -1.59
CA ARG A 99 13.09 14.04 -2.89
C ARG A 99 12.43 13.36 -4.09
N ALA A 100 11.79 12.23 -3.91
CA ALA A 100 11.15 11.49 -5.00
C ALA A 100 9.91 12.21 -5.57
N VAL A 101 9.27 13.08 -4.78
CA VAL A 101 8.08 13.83 -5.21
C VAL A 101 8.38 15.26 -5.64
N VAL A 102 9.63 15.67 -5.73
CA VAL A 102 10.00 17.04 -6.13
C VAL A 102 9.39 17.40 -7.48
N GLY A 103 8.58 18.48 -7.48
CA GLY A 103 7.82 18.93 -8.64
C GLY A 103 6.51 18.18 -8.89
N GLY A 104 6.15 17.18 -8.07
CA GLY A 104 4.83 16.52 -8.07
C GLY A 104 3.97 16.91 -6.88
N TYR A 105 4.61 17.30 -5.77
CA TYR A 105 3.96 17.87 -4.59
C TYR A 105 4.25 19.38 -4.52
N THR A 106 3.44 20.18 -5.18
CA THR A 106 3.59 21.63 -5.32
C THR A 106 2.34 22.25 -5.96
N LYS A 107 2.26 23.60 -5.98
CA LYS A 107 1.19 24.33 -6.68
C LYS A 107 1.14 23.96 -8.16
N PHE A 108 -0.04 23.92 -8.73
CA PHE A 108 -0.30 23.47 -10.11
C PHE A 108 0.66 24.09 -11.15
N MET A 109 0.87 25.39 -11.09
CA MET A 109 1.76 26.12 -12.02
C MET A 109 3.26 25.78 -11.88
N LYS A 110 3.64 25.03 -10.83
CA LYS A 110 5.02 24.59 -10.58
C LYS A 110 5.19 23.07 -10.74
N LEU A 111 4.14 22.37 -11.16
CA LEU A 111 4.21 20.94 -11.40
C LEU A 111 5.25 20.63 -12.49
N LYS A 112 5.99 19.56 -12.28
CA LYS A 112 7.01 19.07 -13.22
C LYS A 112 6.72 17.64 -13.63
N PRO A 113 6.87 17.29 -14.93
CA PRO A 113 6.63 15.94 -15.42
C PRO A 113 7.34 14.85 -14.61
N ARG A 114 8.60 15.05 -14.23
CA ARG A 114 9.36 14.08 -13.42
C ARG A 114 8.67 13.76 -12.09
N GLY A 115 8.23 14.77 -11.36
CA GLY A 115 7.56 14.55 -10.06
C GLY A 115 6.21 13.85 -10.22
N ILE A 116 5.43 14.25 -11.23
CA ILE A 116 4.16 13.60 -11.56
C ILE A 116 4.40 12.14 -11.96
N ASN A 117 5.35 11.87 -12.86
CA ASN A 117 5.67 10.52 -13.32
C ASN A 117 6.08 9.61 -12.16
N ASN A 118 6.93 10.08 -11.25
CA ASN A 118 7.31 9.31 -10.07
C ASN A 118 6.11 8.98 -9.18
N ILE A 119 5.20 9.94 -8.97
CA ILE A 119 3.98 9.71 -8.19
C ILE A 119 3.08 8.67 -8.88
N PHE A 120 2.88 8.78 -10.19
CA PHE A 120 2.11 7.81 -10.95
C PHE A 120 2.77 6.42 -10.95
N THR A 121 4.08 6.35 -11.13
CA THR A 121 4.82 5.09 -11.05
C THR A 121 4.62 4.41 -9.70
N ALA A 122 4.85 5.14 -8.60
CA ALA A 122 4.74 4.57 -7.26
C ALA A 122 3.29 4.30 -6.80
N THR A 123 2.30 4.93 -7.43
CA THR A 123 0.90 4.81 -7.01
C THR A 123 0.11 3.95 -7.99
N VAL A 124 0.12 4.29 -9.28
CA VAL A 124 -0.73 3.63 -10.28
C VAL A 124 -0.05 2.37 -10.81
N ASN A 125 1.18 2.49 -11.34
CA ASN A 125 1.87 1.35 -11.92
C ASN A 125 2.18 0.29 -10.86
N ALA A 126 2.60 0.71 -9.66
CA ALA A 126 2.85 -0.20 -8.55
C ALA A 126 1.58 -0.95 -8.12
N PHE A 127 0.41 -0.28 -8.09
CA PHE A 127 -0.87 -0.95 -7.83
C PHE A 127 -1.18 -1.98 -8.93
N VAL A 128 -1.09 -1.60 -10.20
CA VAL A 128 -1.44 -2.47 -11.33
C VAL A 128 -0.57 -3.72 -11.33
N VAL A 129 0.77 -3.57 -11.30
CA VAL A 129 1.69 -4.72 -11.38
C VAL A 129 1.58 -5.59 -10.12
N GLY A 130 1.52 -4.97 -8.93
CA GLY A 130 1.35 -5.70 -7.68
C GLY A 130 0.04 -6.47 -7.61
N ALA A 131 -1.07 -5.87 -8.08
CA ALA A 131 -2.38 -6.52 -8.15
C ALA A 131 -2.38 -7.71 -9.15
N GLN A 132 -1.73 -7.57 -10.30
CA GLN A 132 -1.59 -8.65 -11.29
C GLN A 132 -0.80 -9.84 -10.71
N GLU A 133 0.32 -9.58 -10.05
CA GLU A 133 1.12 -10.63 -9.43
C GLU A 133 0.40 -11.31 -8.26
N ALA A 134 -0.30 -10.53 -7.43
CA ALA A 134 -1.13 -11.09 -6.36
C ALA A 134 -2.29 -11.93 -6.92
N ALA A 135 -3.00 -11.45 -7.93
CA ALA A 135 -4.13 -12.15 -8.54
C ALA A 135 -3.75 -13.54 -9.08
N LYS A 136 -2.57 -13.66 -9.75
CA LYS A 136 -2.04 -14.96 -10.23
C LYS A 136 -1.91 -16.01 -9.10
N ARG A 137 -1.62 -15.56 -7.87
CA ARG A 137 -1.47 -16.43 -6.71
C ARG A 137 -2.80 -16.69 -6.02
N MET A 138 -3.65 -15.68 -5.95
CA MET A 138 -5.01 -15.79 -5.41
C MET A 138 -5.86 -16.76 -6.22
N GLU A 139 -5.73 -16.80 -7.55
CA GLU A 139 -6.41 -17.78 -8.39
C GLU A 139 -6.09 -19.24 -7.97
N LYS A 140 -4.85 -19.53 -7.61
CA LYS A 140 -4.41 -20.86 -7.19
C LYS A 140 -5.04 -21.33 -5.88
N VAL A 141 -5.50 -20.39 -5.05
CA VAL A 141 -6.11 -20.68 -3.74
C VAL A 141 -7.63 -20.40 -3.70
N GLY A 142 -8.24 -20.21 -4.90
CA GLY A 142 -9.68 -20.07 -5.06
C GLY A 142 -10.22 -18.66 -4.83
N GLY A 143 -9.38 -17.64 -4.87
CA GLY A 143 -9.76 -16.24 -4.77
C GLY A 143 -8.99 -15.45 -3.72
N GLY A 144 -9.36 -14.19 -3.52
CA GLY A 144 -8.65 -13.30 -2.61
C GLY A 144 -9.24 -11.92 -2.48
N SER A 145 -8.48 -11.00 -1.87
CA SER A 145 -8.88 -9.60 -1.76
C SER A 145 -7.70 -8.66 -1.98
N ILE A 146 -7.88 -7.72 -2.89
CA ILE A 146 -6.93 -6.67 -3.23
C ILE A 146 -7.48 -5.34 -2.72
N ILE A 147 -6.66 -4.55 -2.04
CA ILE A 147 -7.02 -3.24 -1.54
C ILE A 147 -5.94 -2.22 -1.92
N SER A 148 -6.37 -1.04 -2.38
CA SER A 148 -5.49 0.12 -2.47
C SER A 148 -5.89 1.19 -1.45
N ILE A 149 -4.90 1.84 -0.85
CA ILE A 149 -5.14 2.98 0.02
C ILE A 149 -5.18 4.25 -0.84
N SER A 150 -6.35 4.92 -0.85
CA SER A 150 -6.59 6.18 -1.53
C SER A 150 -6.57 7.37 -0.55
N SER A 151 -7.12 8.48 -0.96
CA SER A 151 -7.17 9.73 -0.19
C SER A 151 -8.36 10.57 -0.64
N THR A 152 -8.99 11.29 0.27
CA THR A 152 -10.04 12.28 -0.06
C THR A 152 -9.55 13.39 -0.98
N GLY A 153 -8.24 13.62 -1.09
CA GLY A 153 -7.65 14.58 -2.02
C GLY A 153 -7.82 14.26 -3.51
N ASN A 154 -8.44 13.15 -3.87
CA ASN A 154 -8.91 12.88 -5.23
C ASN A 154 -10.29 13.46 -5.52
N LEU A 155 -11.04 13.82 -4.48
CA LEU A 155 -12.41 14.39 -4.57
C LEU A 155 -12.44 15.88 -4.23
N VAL A 156 -11.59 16.31 -3.31
CA VAL A 156 -11.54 17.70 -2.85
C VAL A 156 -10.15 18.29 -3.05
N HIS A 157 -10.08 19.62 -3.18
CA HIS A 157 -8.83 20.33 -3.31
C HIS A 157 -8.05 20.26 -1.99
N ILE A 158 -6.81 19.75 -2.08
CA ILE A 158 -5.79 19.86 -1.03
C ILE A 158 -4.61 20.61 -1.62
N GLU A 159 -4.12 21.63 -0.93
CA GLU A 159 -3.03 22.47 -1.41
C GLU A 159 -1.77 21.61 -1.73
N ASN A 160 -1.13 21.88 -2.85
CA ASN A 160 0.07 21.18 -3.35
C ASN A 160 -0.13 19.68 -3.69
N TYR A 161 -1.35 19.16 -3.60
CA TYR A 161 -1.63 17.72 -3.68
C TYR A 161 -2.04 17.23 -5.08
N ALA A 162 -2.05 18.09 -6.09
CA ALA A 162 -2.57 17.76 -7.42
C ALA A 162 -1.94 16.49 -8.03
N GLY A 163 -0.63 16.27 -7.90
CA GLY A 163 0.03 15.05 -8.38
C GLY A 163 -0.47 13.78 -7.67
N HIS A 164 -0.57 13.82 -6.35
CA HIS A 164 -1.09 12.68 -5.58
C HIS A 164 -2.60 12.48 -5.77
N GLY A 165 -3.39 13.57 -5.73
CA GLY A 165 -4.83 13.50 -5.92
C GLY A 165 -5.22 12.87 -7.26
N THR A 166 -4.57 13.30 -8.35
CA THR A 166 -4.82 12.71 -9.67
C THR A 166 -4.37 11.25 -9.77
N ALA A 167 -3.25 10.87 -9.17
CA ALA A 167 -2.81 9.48 -9.12
C ALA A 167 -3.78 8.60 -8.30
N LYS A 168 -4.32 9.10 -7.19
CA LYS A 168 -5.33 8.38 -6.40
C LYS A 168 -6.65 8.22 -7.16
N ALA A 169 -7.11 9.24 -7.90
CA ALA A 169 -8.25 9.12 -8.80
C ALA A 169 -8.01 8.05 -9.89
N ALA A 170 -6.82 8.01 -10.47
CA ALA A 170 -6.45 6.99 -11.45
C ALA A 170 -6.46 5.56 -10.85
N VAL A 171 -5.93 5.37 -9.64
CA VAL A 171 -5.98 4.08 -8.94
C VAL A 171 -7.42 3.64 -8.69
N GLU A 172 -8.31 4.54 -8.28
CA GLU A 172 -9.72 4.20 -8.06
C GLU A 172 -10.42 3.77 -9.37
N ALA A 173 -10.07 4.42 -10.49
CA ALA A 173 -10.52 3.98 -11.80
C ALA A 173 -10.00 2.59 -12.13
N MET A 174 -8.69 2.34 -12.00
CA MET A 174 -8.07 1.02 -12.23
C MET A 174 -8.67 -0.07 -11.34
N ALA A 175 -8.96 0.24 -10.08
CA ALA A 175 -9.58 -0.71 -9.16
C ALA A 175 -10.98 -1.15 -9.62
N ARG A 176 -11.78 -0.27 -10.24
CA ARG A 176 -13.09 -0.63 -10.82
C ARG A 176 -12.94 -1.61 -11.99
N TYR A 177 -11.99 -1.39 -12.91
CA TYR A 177 -11.71 -2.33 -13.99
C TYR A 177 -11.24 -3.68 -13.45
N ALA A 178 -10.27 -3.65 -12.54
CA ALA A 178 -9.74 -4.87 -11.91
C ALA A 178 -10.84 -5.63 -11.14
N ALA A 179 -11.75 -4.95 -10.44
CA ALA A 179 -12.85 -5.58 -9.72
C ALA A 179 -13.80 -6.34 -10.66
N THR A 180 -14.10 -5.76 -11.84
CA THR A 180 -14.94 -6.40 -12.85
C THR A 180 -14.26 -7.63 -13.47
N GLU A 181 -12.99 -7.49 -13.89
CA GLU A 181 -12.26 -8.55 -14.58
C GLU A 181 -11.86 -9.71 -13.66
N LEU A 182 -11.49 -9.40 -12.41
CA LEU A 182 -11.04 -10.40 -11.44
C LEU A 182 -12.19 -11.02 -10.62
N GLY A 183 -13.39 -10.45 -10.71
CA GLY A 183 -14.57 -10.96 -10.01
C GLY A 183 -14.93 -12.40 -10.39
N GLU A 184 -14.78 -12.78 -11.66
CA GLU A 184 -14.99 -14.14 -12.17
C GLU A 184 -14.02 -15.15 -11.52
N LYS A 185 -12.88 -14.70 -11.01
CA LYS A 185 -11.87 -15.49 -10.32
C LYS A 185 -12.03 -15.45 -8.79
N ASN A 186 -13.19 -14.99 -8.30
CA ASN A 186 -13.46 -14.82 -6.87
C ASN A 186 -12.44 -13.90 -6.16
N ILE A 187 -11.91 -12.90 -6.88
CA ILE A 187 -10.98 -11.90 -6.33
C ILE A 187 -11.69 -10.57 -6.24
N ARG A 188 -11.83 -10.06 -5.03
CA ARG A 188 -12.44 -8.74 -4.77
C ARG A 188 -11.38 -7.66 -4.81
N VAL A 189 -11.66 -6.56 -5.49
CA VAL A 189 -10.78 -5.39 -5.53
C VAL A 189 -11.53 -4.19 -4.98
N ASN A 190 -10.96 -3.53 -3.98
CA ASN A 190 -11.55 -2.38 -3.30
C ASN A 190 -10.53 -1.28 -3.07
N VAL A 191 -11.03 -0.10 -2.77
CA VAL A 191 -10.22 1.04 -2.37
C VAL A 191 -10.72 1.54 -1.01
N VAL A 192 -9.78 1.86 -0.13
CA VAL A 192 -10.08 2.52 1.15
C VAL A 192 -9.56 3.95 1.06
N SER A 193 -10.47 4.91 1.07
CA SER A 193 -10.15 6.34 1.02
C SER A 193 -10.27 6.95 2.41
N GLY A 194 -9.16 7.44 2.94
CA GLY A 194 -9.09 8.11 4.24
C GLY A 194 -8.88 9.62 4.10
N GLY A 195 -9.34 10.36 5.09
CA GLY A 195 -8.90 11.74 5.34
C GLY A 195 -7.46 11.80 5.87
N PRO A 196 -6.99 12.97 6.32
CA PRO A 196 -5.69 13.10 6.95
C PRO A 196 -5.57 12.21 8.19
N ILE A 197 -4.54 11.40 8.24
CA ILE A 197 -4.22 10.53 9.39
C ILE A 197 -2.87 10.96 9.94
N GLU A 198 -2.75 11.16 11.24
CA GLU A 198 -1.52 11.58 11.88
C GLU A 198 -0.43 10.51 11.74
N THR A 199 0.44 10.72 10.78
CA THR A 199 1.58 9.85 10.43
C THR A 199 2.80 10.72 10.10
N ASP A 200 3.99 10.11 10.04
CA ASP A 200 5.19 10.82 9.58
C ASP A 200 5.04 11.39 8.16
N ALA A 201 4.24 10.74 7.33
CA ALA A 201 3.92 11.24 5.99
C ALA A 201 3.13 12.55 6.06
N LEU A 202 2.16 12.67 6.97
CA LEU A 202 1.39 13.91 7.16
C LEU A 202 2.25 15.03 7.78
N LYS A 203 3.12 14.69 8.73
CA LYS A 203 4.04 15.67 9.37
C LYS A 203 5.03 16.29 8.39
N ALA A 204 5.29 15.63 7.25
CA ALA A 204 6.15 16.15 6.19
C ALA A 204 5.48 17.24 5.31
N PHE A 205 4.19 17.51 5.51
CA PHE A 205 3.47 18.57 4.79
C PHE A 205 3.82 19.95 5.34
N THR A 206 4.03 20.91 4.46
CA THR A 206 4.40 22.29 4.85
C THR A 206 3.31 23.01 5.63
N ASN A 207 2.05 22.60 5.47
CA ASN A 207 0.87 23.12 6.16
C ASN A 207 0.26 22.10 7.14
N TYR A 208 1.12 21.29 7.78
CA TYR A 208 0.70 20.20 8.69
C TYR A 208 -0.29 20.65 9.77
N GLU A 209 0.00 21.76 10.46
CA GLU A 209 -0.85 22.25 11.57
C GLU A 209 -2.24 22.68 11.07
N GLU A 210 -2.33 23.32 9.90
CA GLU A 210 -3.60 23.72 9.29
C GLU A 210 -4.44 22.49 8.90
N VAL A 211 -3.80 21.49 8.28
CA VAL A 211 -4.46 20.24 7.88
C VAL A 211 -4.93 19.47 9.11
N LYS A 212 -4.10 19.40 10.15
CA LYS A 212 -4.45 18.76 11.42
C LYS A 212 -5.65 19.43 12.08
N GLN A 213 -5.64 20.77 12.18
CA GLN A 213 -6.74 21.51 12.79
C GLN A 213 -8.05 21.38 11.99
N ALA A 214 -7.97 21.43 10.67
CA ALA A 214 -9.13 21.24 9.80
C ALA A 214 -9.74 19.82 9.98
N THR A 215 -8.92 18.80 10.22
CA THR A 215 -9.37 17.43 10.44
C THR A 215 -10.05 17.22 11.79
N ILE A 216 -9.61 17.94 12.82
CA ILE A 216 -10.21 17.87 14.18
C ILE A 216 -11.59 18.52 14.20
N ASN A 217 -11.84 19.48 13.32
CA ASN A 217 -13.08 20.24 13.23
C ASN A 217 -14.15 19.59 12.32
N LEU A 218 -13.88 18.44 11.73
CA LEU A 218 -14.82 17.61 10.94
C LEU A 218 -15.43 16.50 11.80
#